data_c050a6d97ca90deb632449c24838e309
#
_entry.id   c050a6d97ca90deb632449c24838e309
#
_cell.length_a   1.000
_cell.length_b   1.000
_cell.length_c   1.000
_cell.angle_alpha   90.00
_cell.angle_beta   90.00
_cell.angle_gamma   90.00
#
_symmetry.space_group_name_H-M   'P 1'
#
loop_
_entity.id
_entity.type
_entity.pdbx_description
1 polymer ?
#
loop_
_entity_poly.entity_id
_entity_poly.type
_entity_poly.pdbx_seq_one_letter_code
_entity_poly.pdbx_strand_id
1 'polypeptide(L)'
;MADVDAAVESLALPPELLAAISAPAGGRVTLVIGAGASFASPTAIPLAGRCSEDAYRRLVADEILEADRCKKPWDLTAVADAVHEATGGQAALVERLPLSKFRKAEPNSGYLLAAALLREGAIASVLSLNFDRAMENALMAVGAADDVVVIRGPEDGATFGSNNVVYLHRTVDHLPDEWILRSDSLTTAWSDAWEEAVTQRTLTTQFVVFAGLGSEAKVLTETAKKLKTMLGHSVSAIQVDPTPFGPSEFSAALEIAEDAYLEIGWCDFMARLGNRVLIEHIAALRKSFAAAEQDRDGNFESADILRQLDAMGLVAVGGLRARWMLSPGPYETARNWLPTYVAQILLGLVSMASITDLDVVLCDDGVVEFWSSGELISSWGVVCSAGRWKWGSVEARVQEYPSRWRNRRVPVENVMVSGAAGVPSR
;
A
#
# COMPACT_ATOMS: atom_id res chain seq x y z
N MET A 1 -4.99 -21.73 19.36
CA MET A 1 -5.34 -20.30 19.32
C MET A 1 -4.71 -19.48 20.45
N ALA A 2 -4.53 -20.02 21.65
CA ALA A 2 -3.92 -19.29 22.79
C ALA A 2 -2.40 -19.02 22.64
N ASP A 3 -1.64 -19.81 21.89
CA ASP A 3 -0.19 -19.65 21.72
C ASP A 3 0.22 -18.63 20.65
N VAL A 4 -0.68 -18.28 19.74
CA VAL A 4 -0.41 -17.26 18.68
C VAL A 4 -0.59 -15.86 19.26
N ASP A 5 -1.53 -15.67 20.17
CA ASP A 5 -1.77 -14.36 20.82
C ASP A 5 -0.64 -13.96 21.76
N ALA A 6 0.02 -14.92 22.43
CA ALA A 6 1.13 -14.65 23.35
C ALA A 6 2.43 -14.22 22.63
N ALA A 7 2.65 -14.68 21.39
CA ALA A 7 3.82 -14.29 20.58
C ALA A 7 3.62 -12.89 19.92
N VAL A 8 2.38 -12.45 19.76
CA VAL A 8 2.04 -11.13 19.19
C VAL A 8 2.26 -9.99 20.17
N GLU A 9 2.24 -10.25 21.48
CA GLU A 9 2.46 -9.23 22.52
C GLU A 9 3.94 -8.81 22.69
N SER A 10 4.91 -9.55 22.14
CA SER A 10 6.32 -9.37 22.50
C SER A 10 7.07 -8.26 21.77
N LEU A 11 6.54 -7.69 20.66
CA LEU A 11 7.16 -6.55 19.98
C LEU A 11 6.12 -5.45 19.74
N ALA A 12 5.93 -4.58 20.72
CA ALA A 12 5.04 -3.42 20.56
C ALA A 12 5.68 -2.40 19.60
N LEU A 13 4.90 -1.90 18.62
CA LEU A 13 5.34 -0.78 17.81
C LEU A 13 5.50 0.48 18.68
N PRO A 14 6.44 1.41 18.36
CA PRO A 14 6.62 2.65 19.10
C PRO A 14 5.28 3.39 19.26
N PRO A 15 4.91 3.80 20.48
CA PRO A 15 3.65 4.49 20.76
C PRO A 15 3.47 5.75 19.91
N GLU A 16 4.55 6.46 19.63
CA GLU A 16 4.57 7.70 18.84
C GLU A 16 4.24 7.40 17.37
N LEU A 17 4.73 6.28 16.81
CA LEU A 17 4.38 5.81 15.46
C LEU A 17 2.89 5.46 15.41
N LEU A 18 2.38 4.74 16.41
CA LEU A 18 0.96 4.40 16.51
C LEU A 18 0.07 5.65 16.64
N ALA A 19 0.52 6.64 17.38
CA ALA A 19 -0.16 7.93 17.47
C ALA A 19 -0.11 8.70 16.14
N ALA A 20 0.99 8.63 15.42
CA ALA A 20 1.14 9.30 14.12
C ALA A 20 0.24 8.70 13.04
N ILE A 21 0.17 7.36 12.93
CA ILE A 21 -0.67 6.69 11.93
C ILE A 21 -2.17 6.87 12.19
N SER A 22 -2.57 7.02 13.45
CA SER A 22 -3.96 7.27 13.85
C SER A 22 -4.28 8.75 14.06
N ALA A 23 -3.35 9.66 13.77
CA ALA A 23 -3.57 11.10 13.92
C ALA A 23 -4.72 11.60 13.03
N PRO A 24 -5.64 12.44 13.53
CA PRO A 24 -6.80 12.91 12.75
C PRO A 24 -6.43 13.59 11.43
N ALA A 25 -5.32 14.32 11.39
CA ALA A 25 -4.86 14.98 10.17
C ALA A 25 -4.29 14.00 9.11
N GLY A 26 -3.94 12.77 9.52
CA GLY A 26 -3.30 11.79 8.62
C GLY A 26 -1.92 12.23 8.14
N GLY A 27 -1.40 11.49 7.16
CA GLY A 27 -0.23 11.91 6.37
C GLY A 27 1.09 12.13 7.13
N ARG A 28 1.25 11.51 8.30
CA ARG A 28 2.46 11.69 9.14
C ARG A 28 3.49 10.58 8.98
N VAL A 29 3.18 9.58 8.20
CA VAL A 29 4.03 8.39 7.99
C VAL A 29 4.32 8.23 6.52
N THR A 30 5.59 8.09 6.17
CA THR A 30 6.06 7.69 4.84
C THR A 30 6.70 6.31 4.94
N LEU A 31 6.40 5.44 3.99
CA LEU A 31 7.05 4.13 3.86
C LEU A 31 8.11 4.19 2.76
N VAL A 32 9.28 3.66 3.03
CA VAL A 32 10.34 3.41 2.05
C VAL A 32 10.57 1.91 1.98
N ILE A 33 10.30 1.30 0.84
CA ILE A 33 10.28 -0.15 0.69
C ILE A 33 11.34 -0.64 -0.29
N GLY A 34 12.00 -1.72 0.09
CA GLY A 34 12.98 -2.43 -0.74
C GLY A 34 12.59 -3.89 -0.97
N ALA A 35 13.53 -4.67 -1.51
CA ALA A 35 13.32 -6.05 -1.96
C ALA A 35 12.75 -6.98 -0.88
N GLY A 36 13.05 -6.75 0.40
CA GLY A 36 12.52 -7.52 1.52
C GLY A 36 11.00 -7.44 1.65
N ALA A 37 10.37 -6.34 1.23
CA ALA A 37 8.92 -6.21 1.23
C ALA A 37 8.24 -7.16 0.23
N SER A 38 8.92 -7.53 -0.86
CA SER A 38 8.42 -8.44 -1.90
C SER A 38 8.77 -9.91 -1.65
N PHE A 39 9.52 -10.22 -0.57
CA PHE A 39 9.99 -11.57 -0.29
C PHE A 39 8.90 -12.53 0.17
N ALA A 40 7.96 -12.04 1.01
CA ALA A 40 6.89 -12.85 1.56
C ALA A 40 5.87 -13.28 0.49
N SER A 41 5.30 -14.49 0.67
CA SER A 41 4.19 -15.00 -0.16
C SER A 41 2.94 -14.11 -0.03
N PRO A 42 2.12 -13.96 -1.08
CA PRO A 42 2.23 -14.58 -2.41
C PRO A 42 3.19 -13.89 -3.38
N THR A 43 3.73 -12.70 -3.07
CA THR A 43 4.65 -11.96 -3.95
C THR A 43 5.88 -12.80 -4.29
N ALA A 44 6.54 -13.40 -3.29
CA ALA A 44 7.58 -14.42 -3.40
C ALA A 44 8.68 -14.09 -4.43
N ILE A 45 9.11 -12.83 -4.48
CA ILE A 45 10.23 -12.38 -5.30
C ILE A 45 11.52 -12.61 -4.52
N PRO A 46 12.54 -13.27 -5.10
CA PRO A 46 13.82 -13.44 -4.43
C PRO A 46 14.48 -12.10 -4.12
N LEU A 47 15.25 -12.04 -3.04
CA LEU A 47 16.04 -10.87 -2.68
C LEU A 47 17.02 -10.47 -3.81
N ALA A 48 17.38 -9.19 -3.86
CA ALA A 48 18.23 -8.62 -4.90
C ALA A 48 19.55 -9.39 -5.10
N GLY A 49 20.20 -9.80 -4.02
CA GLY A 49 21.43 -10.57 -4.09
C GLY A 49 21.25 -11.92 -4.80
N ARG A 50 20.14 -12.62 -4.53
CA ARG A 50 19.84 -13.89 -5.21
C ARG A 50 19.51 -13.69 -6.69
N CYS A 51 18.73 -12.64 -7.01
CA CYS A 51 18.46 -12.28 -8.40
C CYS A 51 19.75 -11.95 -9.16
N SER A 52 20.67 -11.22 -8.52
CA SER A 52 21.97 -10.86 -9.06
C SER A 52 22.83 -12.09 -9.36
N GLU A 53 22.99 -13.01 -8.39
CA GLU A 53 23.75 -14.24 -8.57
C GLU A 53 23.19 -15.13 -9.67
N ASP A 54 21.85 -15.25 -9.74
CA ASP A 54 21.20 -16.07 -10.76
C ASP A 54 21.36 -15.45 -12.15
N ALA A 55 21.28 -14.11 -12.27
CA ALA A 55 21.54 -13.40 -13.51
C ALA A 55 23.01 -13.51 -13.93
N TYR A 56 23.95 -13.33 -12.99
CA TYR A 56 25.38 -13.45 -13.26
C TYR A 56 25.75 -14.84 -13.78
N ARG A 57 25.24 -15.91 -13.16
CA ARG A 57 25.47 -17.28 -13.66
C ARG A 57 24.97 -17.48 -15.10
N ARG A 58 23.85 -16.88 -15.46
CA ARG A 58 23.34 -16.92 -16.87
C ARG A 58 24.21 -16.11 -17.80
N LEU A 59 24.68 -14.91 -17.37
CA LEU A 59 25.60 -14.10 -18.17
C LEU A 59 26.90 -14.83 -18.50
N VAL A 60 27.45 -15.58 -17.52
CA VAL A 60 28.63 -16.42 -17.74
C VAL A 60 28.32 -17.63 -18.63
N ALA A 61 27.19 -18.29 -18.43
CA ALA A 61 26.78 -19.43 -19.26
C ALA A 61 26.52 -19.06 -20.71
N ASP A 62 26.05 -17.83 -20.95
CA ASP A 62 25.81 -17.26 -22.30
C ASP A 62 27.07 -16.58 -22.89
N GLU A 63 28.22 -16.73 -22.25
CA GLU A 63 29.54 -16.18 -22.69
C GLU A 63 29.55 -14.63 -22.82
N ILE A 64 28.68 -13.92 -22.13
CA ILE A 64 28.63 -12.45 -22.09
C ILE A 64 29.66 -11.91 -21.12
N LEU A 65 29.87 -12.61 -20.00
CA LEU A 65 30.89 -12.30 -19.01
C LEU A 65 31.82 -13.51 -18.77
N GLU A 66 33.08 -13.24 -18.49
CA GLU A 66 33.99 -14.23 -17.95
C GLU A 66 33.65 -14.55 -16.47
N ALA A 67 33.93 -15.78 -16.01
CA ALA A 67 33.51 -16.26 -14.69
C ALA A 67 34.15 -15.51 -13.50
N ASP A 68 35.27 -14.83 -13.72
CA ASP A 68 36.00 -14.04 -12.72
C ASP A 68 35.81 -12.49 -12.88
N ARG A 69 35.01 -12.07 -13.86
CA ARG A 69 34.83 -10.65 -14.20
C ARG A 69 34.20 -9.85 -13.06
N CYS A 70 33.28 -10.43 -12.26
CA CYS A 70 32.67 -9.77 -11.11
C CYS A 70 33.01 -10.55 -9.82
N LYS A 71 33.69 -9.88 -8.88
CA LYS A 71 34.07 -10.45 -7.58
C LYS A 71 32.91 -10.53 -6.58
N LYS A 72 31.83 -9.79 -6.84
CA LYS A 72 30.64 -9.72 -5.98
C LYS A 72 29.38 -10.04 -6.79
N PRO A 73 29.18 -11.30 -7.22
CA PRO A 73 28.03 -11.67 -8.05
C PRO A 73 26.67 -11.50 -7.36
N TRP A 74 26.65 -11.36 -6.02
CA TRP A 74 25.47 -11.06 -5.23
C TRP A 74 25.13 -9.55 -5.17
N ASP A 75 26.03 -8.69 -5.64
CA ASP A 75 25.84 -7.24 -5.69
C ASP A 75 25.36 -6.86 -7.10
N LEU A 76 24.06 -6.50 -7.20
CA LEU A 76 23.43 -6.19 -8.48
C LEU A 76 24.12 -5.01 -9.19
N THR A 77 24.61 -4.04 -8.42
CA THR A 77 25.34 -2.88 -8.95
C THR A 77 26.68 -3.28 -9.53
N ALA A 78 27.44 -4.12 -8.81
CA ALA A 78 28.71 -4.63 -9.30
C ALA A 78 28.57 -5.47 -10.58
N VAL A 79 27.50 -6.27 -10.67
CA VAL A 79 27.20 -7.03 -11.89
C VAL A 79 26.78 -6.10 -13.03
N ALA A 80 25.98 -5.05 -12.75
CA ALA A 80 25.58 -4.08 -13.76
C ALA A 80 26.78 -3.30 -14.34
N ASP A 81 27.72 -2.90 -13.48
CA ASP A 81 28.97 -2.25 -13.91
C ASP A 81 29.81 -3.20 -14.79
N ALA A 82 29.99 -4.46 -14.38
CA ALA A 82 30.73 -5.47 -15.15
C ALA A 82 30.09 -5.72 -16.53
N VAL A 83 28.77 -5.81 -16.60
CA VAL A 83 28.05 -6.01 -17.88
C VAL A 83 28.22 -4.77 -18.78
N HIS A 84 28.08 -3.58 -18.21
CA HIS A 84 28.26 -2.35 -18.97
C HIS A 84 29.66 -2.21 -19.55
N GLU A 85 30.70 -2.54 -18.78
CA GLU A 85 32.08 -2.55 -19.26
C GLU A 85 32.28 -3.53 -20.41
N ALA A 86 31.61 -4.67 -20.39
CA ALA A 86 31.73 -5.70 -21.41
C ALA A 86 30.90 -5.41 -22.68
N THR A 87 29.70 -4.80 -22.53
CA THR A 87 28.72 -4.72 -23.62
C THR A 87 28.34 -3.28 -24.02
N GLY A 88 28.74 -2.27 -23.26
CA GLY A 88 28.34 -0.87 -23.45
C GLY A 88 26.96 -0.50 -22.95
N GLY A 89 26.20 -1.46 -22.37
CA GLY A 89 24.85 -1.27 -21.82
C GLY A 89 24.58 -2.21 -20.66
N GLN A 90 23.35 -2.21 -20.12
CA GLN A 90 22.96 -3.12 -19.04
C GLN A 90 21.78 -4.04 -19.42
N ALA A 91 21.30 -3.94 -20.66
CA ALA A 91 20.17 -4.73 -21.15
C ALA A 91 20.36 -6.24 -20.95
N ALA A 92 21.58 -6.75 -21.20
CA ALA A 92 21.89 -8.16 -21.02
C ALA A 92 21.71 -8.64 -19.56
N LEU A 93 21.97 -7.79 -18.55
CA LEU A 93 21.68 -8.10 -17.16
C LEU A 93 20.18 -8.10 -16.90
N VAL A 94 19.49 -7.00 -17.29
CA VAL A 94 18.06 -6.81 -16.99
C VAL A 94 17.23 -7.94 -17.58
N GLU A 95 17.52 -8.40 -18.82
CA GLU A 95 16.83 -9.51 -19.46
C GLU A 95 16.97 -10.85 -18.71
N ARG A 96 17.97 -10.97 -17.87
CA ARG A 96 18.21 -12.18 -17.05
C ARG A 96 17.65 -12.12 -15.64
N LEU A 97 17.12 -10.96 -15.26
CA LEU A 97 16.34 -10.83 -14.03
C LEU A 97 14.95 -11.51 -14.19
N PRO A 98 14.24 -11.80 -13.09
CA PRO A 98 12.96 -12.50 -13.13
C PRO A 98 11.81 -11.56 -13.54
N LEU A 99 11.89 -10.92 -14.72
CA LEU A 99 10.97 -9.88 -15.20
C LEU A 99 9.49 -10.30 -15.18
N SER A 100 9.22 -11.60 -15.50
CA SER A 100 7.84 -12.09 -15.46
C SER A 100 7.26 -12.10 -14.04
N LYS A 101 8.09 -12.39 -13.02
CA LYS A 101 7.68 -12.31 -11.62
C LYS A 101 7.47 -10.87 -11.20
N PHE A 102 8.32 -9.93 -11.65
CA PHE A 102 8.18 -8.52 -11.36
C PHE A 102 6.86 -7.94 -11.93
N ARG A 103 6.52 -8.27 -13.18
CA ARG A 103 5.26 -7.83 -13.81
C ARG A 103 4.02 -8.42 -13.17
N LYS A 104 4.07 -9.71 -12.81
CA LYS A 104 2.93 -10.46 -12.27
C LYS A 104 2.95 -10.54 -10.75
N ALA A 105 3.71 -9.68 -10.07
CA ALA A 105 3.86 -9.69 -8.63
C ALA A 105 2.49 -9.62 -7.95
N GLU A 106 2.03 -10.73 -7.41
CA GLU A 106 0.83 -10.79 -6.60
C GLU A 106 1.12 -10.11 -5.25
N PRO A 107 0.33 -9.12 -4.82
CA PRO A 107 0.65 -8.39 -3.61
C PRO A 107 0.41 -9.23 -2.34
N ASN A 108 1.39 -9.27 -1.45
CA ASN A 108 1.21 -9.83 -0.11
C ASN A 108 0.37 -8.91 0.79
N SER A 109 0.01 -9.40 1.98
CA SER A 109 -0.82 -8.66 2.94
C SER A 109 -0.25 -7.29 3.32
N GLY A 110 1.06 -7.16 3.40
CA GLY A 110 1.73 -5.89 3.69
C GLY A 110 1.47 -4.84 2.61
N TYR A 111 1.58 -5.21 1.34
CA TYR A 111 1.26 -4.32 0.22
C TYR A 111 -0.22 -3.93 0.17
N LEU A 112 -1.12 -4.89 0.40
CA LEU A 112 -2.56 -4.63 0.42
C LEU A 112 -2.94 -3.64 1.53
N LEU A 113 -2.38 -3.80 2.72
CA LEU A 113 -2.58 -2.86 3.83
C LEU A 113 -1.95 -1.49 3.56
N ALA A 114 -0.73 -1.45 2.99
CA ALA A 114 -0.10 -0.19 2.61
C ALA A 114 -0.95 0.58 1.58
N ALA A 115 -1.49 -0.11 0.57
CA ALA A 115 -2.36 0.49 -0.43
C ALA A 115 -3.68 1.03 0.17
N ALA A 116 -4.29 0.29 1.08
CA ALA A 116 -5.51 0.72 1.78
C ALA A 116 -5.25 1.96 2.66
N LEU A 117 -4.20 1.93 3.48
CA LEU A 117 -3.83 3.04 4.37
C LEU A 117 -3.37 4.29 3.59
N LEU A 118 -2.69 4.09 2.46
CA LEU A 118 -2.30 5.19 1.57
C LEU A 118 -3.53 5.85 0.94
N ARG A 119 -4.48 5.06 0.45
CA ARG A 119 -5.72 5.59 -0.13
C ARG A 119 -6.54 6.37 0.90
N GLU A 120 -6.59 5.91 2.13
CA GLU A 120 -7.27 6.61 3.22
C GLU A 120 -6.55 7.92 3.64
N GLY A 121 -5.28 8.08 3.28
CA GLY A 121 -4.45 9.21 3.72
C GLY A 121 -3.84 9.04 5.12
N ALA A 122 -3.92 7.86 5.73
CA ALA A 122 -3.22 7.53 6.96
C ALA A 122 -1.70 7.50 6.74
N ILE A 123 -1.26 6.97 5.59
CA ILE A 123 0.10 7.05 5.07
C ILE A 123 0.17 8.16 4.02
N ALA A 124 1.20 8.98 4.05
CA ALA A 124 1.40 10.09 3.13
C ALA A 124 1.90 9.61 1.76
N SER A 125 2.90 8.72 1.78
CA SER A 125 3.54 8.27 0.55
C SER A 125 4.22 6.92 0.75
N VAL A 126 4.42 6.22 -0.36
CA VAL A 126 5.27 5.03 -0.45
C VAL A 126 6.37 5.29 -1.47
N LEU A 127 7.64 5.24 -1.05
CA LEU A 127 8.79 5.25 -1.95
C LEU A 127 9.26 3.82 -2.15
N SER A 128 9.31 3.38 -3.40
CA SER A 128 9.75 2.02 -3.75
C SER A 128 11.10 2.06 -4.45
N LEU A 129 12.03 1.24 -3.97
CA LEU A 129 13.28 0.91 -4.64
C LEU A 129 13.16 -0.37 -5.46
N ASN A 130 11.98 -1.02 -5.45
CA ASN A 130 11.72 -2.26 -6.15
C ASN A 130 11.36 -2.00 -7.62
N PHE A 131 11.70 -2.96 -8.45
CA PHE A 131 11.35 -2.95 -9.89
C PHE A 131 10.00 -3.60 -10.17
N ASP A 132 9.44 -4.32 -9.20
CA ASP A 132 8.19 -5.07 -9.35
C ASP A 132 6.94 -4.18 -9.20
N ARG A 133 5.82 -4.72 -9.67
CA ARG A 133 4.51 -4.06 -9.66
C ARG A 133 3.64 -4.42 -8.46
N ALA A 134 4.20 -5.00 -7.39
CA ALA A 134 3.39 -5.46 -6.26
C ALA A 134 2.57 -4.33 -5.63
N MET A 135 3.15 -3.14 -5.47
CA MET A 135 2.44 -1.98 -4.93
C MET A 135 1.32 -1.49 -5.86
N GLU A 136 1.55 -1.42 -7.18
CA GLU A 136 0.51 -1.06 -8.15
C GLU A 136 -0.61 -2.10 -8.21
N ASN A 137 -0.23 -3.39 -8.20
CA ASN A 137 -1.20 -4.48 -8.16
C ASN A 137 -2.01 -4.48 -6.85
N ALA A 138 -1.41 -4.05 -5.73
CA ALA A 138 -2.12 -3.83 -4.48
C ALA A 138 -3.13 -2.68 -4.58
N LEU A 139 -2.75 -1.54 -5.19
CA LEU A 139 -3.68 -0.44 -5.44
C LEU A 139 -4.88 -0.89 -6.29
N MET A 140 -4.63 -1.67 -7.34
CA MET A 140 -5.72 -2.25 -8.15
C MET A 140 -6.60 -3.19 -7.32
N ALA A 141 -6.00 -4.06 -6.51
CA ALA A 141 -6.72 -5.03 -5.69
C ALA A 141 -7.63 -4.36 -4.65
N VAL A 142 -7.22 -3.24 -4.05
CA VAL A 142 -8.06 -2.48 -3.09
C VAL A 142 -8.92 -1.40 -3.75
N GLY A 143 -8.94 -1.31 -5.09
CA GLY A 143 -9.73 -0.33 -5.83
C GLY A 143 -9.25 1.11 -5.66
N ALA A 144 -7.95 1.32 -5.48
CA ALA A 144 -7.32 2.62 -5.25
C ALA A 144 -6.48 3.14 -6.43
N ALA A 145 -6.44 2.41 -7.54
CA ALA A 145 -5.56 2.71 -8.67
C ALA A 145 -5.77 4.11 -9.27
N ASP A 146 -7.03 4.58 -9.31
CA ASP A 146 -7.39 5.89 -9.88
C ASP A 146 -7.27 7.03 -8.87
N ASP A 147 -7.07 6.73 -7.58
CA ASP A 147 -7.09 7.71 -6.49
C ASP A 147 -5.68 7.99 -5.91
N VAL A 148 -4.70 7.16 -6.25
CA VAL A 148 -3.31 7.27 -5.80
C VAL A 148 -2.42 7.56 -7.00
N VAL A 149 -1.65 8.63 -6.91
CA VAL A 149 -0.72 9.00 -7.98
C VAL A 149 0.50 8.07 -7.95
N VAL A 150 0.77 7.42 -9.07
CA VAL A 150 1.97 6.60 -9.25
C VAL A 150 2.98 7.37 -10.08
N ILE A 151 4.15 7.65 -9.51
CA ILE A 151 5.25 8.41 -10.12
C ILE A 151 6.36 7.43 -10.46
N ARG A 152 6.66 7.31 -11.75
CA ARG A 152 7.68 6.41 -12.28
C ARG A 152 8.85 7.14 -12.92
N GLY A 153 8.64 8.41 -13.25
CA GLY A 153 9.61 9.25 -13.94
C GLY A 153 9.32 10.74 -13.77
N PRO A 154 10.18 11.60 -14.31
CA PRO A 154 10.04 13.07 -14.22
C PRO A 154 8.75 13.58 -14.88
N GLU A 155 8.25 12.90 -15.89
CA GLU A 155 7.00 13.22 -16.59
C GLU A 155 5.78 13.17 -15.68
N ASP A 156 5.81 12.33 -14.65
CA ASP A 156 4.72 12.19 -13.67
C ASP A 156 4.81 13.25 -12.56
N GLY A 157 5.93 13.98 -12.47
CA GLY A 157 6.22 14.93 -11.37
C GLY A 157 5.20 16.05 -11.22
N ALA A 158 4.55 16.47 -12.31
CA ALA A 158 3.51 17.51 -12.29
C ALA A 158 2.24 17.04 -11.56
N THR A 159 2.02 15.73 -11.41
CA THR A 159 0.86 15.14 -10.76
C THR A 159 1.07 14.85 -9.27
N PHE A 160 2.26 15.18 -8.74
CA PHE A 160 2.61 14.92 -7.35
C PHE A 160 1.60 15.56 -6.38
N GLY A 161 0.86 14.72 -5.68
CA GLY A 161 -0.21 15.11 -4.76
C GLY A 161 0.07 14.77 -3.30
N SER A 162 -0.99 14.48 -2.55
CA SER A 162 -0.92 14.09 -1.14
C SER A 162 -0.66 12.60 -0.94
N ASN A 163 -1.12 11.73 -1.83
CA ASN A 163 -1.03 10.28 -1.68
C ASN A 163 -0.32 9.72 -2.91
N ASN A 164 0.96 9.38 -2.76
CA ASN A 164 1.77 8.97 -3.89
C ASN A 164 2.49 7.65 -3.65
N VAL A 165 2.66 6.90 -4.73
CA VAL A 165 3.66 5.85 -4.85
C VAL A 165 4.74 6.34 -5.79
N VAL A 166 6.00 6.31 -5.35
CA VAL A 166 7.14 6.79 -6.13
C VAL A 166 8.12 5.65 -6.36
N TYR A 167 8.42 5.35 -7.61
CA TYR A 167 9.44 4.37 -8.00
C TYR A 167 10.76 5.08 -8.32
N LEU A 168 11.71 4.98 -7.40
CA LEU A 168 12.99 5.69 -7.53
C LEU A 168 13.98 5.02 -8.48
N HIS A 169 13.93 3.72 -8.63
CA HIS A 169 14.84 2.94 -9.48
C HIS A 169 14.23 2.53 -10.82
N ARG A 170 13.07 3.07 -11.19
CA ARG A 170 12.23 2.63 -12.32
C ARG A 170 11.48 1.34 -12.02
N THR A 171 10.69 0.89 -12.98
CA THR A 171 9.91 -0.34 -12.87
C THR A 171 10.23 -1.28 -14.03
N VAL A 172 9.75 -2.51 -13.93
CA VAL A 172 9.86 -3.53 -14.99
C VAL A 172 9.25 -3.12 -16.33
N ASP A 173 8.50 -2.03 -16.39
CA ASP A 173 7.88 -1.52 -17.62
C ASP A 173 8.76 -0.52 -18.38
N HIS A 174 9.88 -0.08 -17.78
CA HIS A 174 10.85 0.79 -18.43
C HIS A 174 11.83 -0.02 -19.29
N LEU A 175 12.46 0.67 -20.24
CA LEU A 175 13.52 0.06 -21.04
C LEU A 175 14.70 -0.35 -20.16
N PRO A 176 15.40 -1.45 -20.49
CA PRO A 176 16.50 -1.95 -19.65
C PRO A 176 17.59 -0.91 -19.34
N ASP A 177 17.92 -0.03 -20.27
CA ASP A 177 18.95 0.99 -20.07
C ASP A 177 18.48 2.19 -19.25
N GLU A 178 17.17 2.30 -18.97
CA GLU A 178 16.61 3.34 -18.08
C GLU A 178 16.65 2.93 -16.60
N TRP A 179 16.91 1.64 -16.30
CA TRP A 179 16.98 1.17 -14.92
C TRP A 179 18.20 1.77 -14.21
N ILE A 180 18.01 2.18 -12.95
CA ILE A 180 19.08 2.74 -12.14
C ILE A 180 19.73 1.61 -11.34
N LEU A 181 20.75 0.96 -11.96
CA LEU A 181 21.46 -0.19 -11.41
C LEU A 181 22.95 0.09 -11.17
N ARG A 182 23.60 0.85 -12.05
CA ARG A 182 25.04 1.07 -12.06
C ARG A 182 25.47 2.08 -11.00
N SER A 183 26.70 1.94 -10.51
CA SER A 183 27.30 2.85 -9.54
C SER A 183 27.24 4.32 -9.98
N ASP A 184 27.58 4.61 -11.23
CA ASP A 184 27.46 5.95 -11.81
C ASP A 184 26.03 6.46 -11.83
N SER A 185 25.07 5.63 -12.26
CA SER A 185 23.66 5.98 -12.33
C SER A 185 23.09 6.26 -10.93
N LEU A 186 23.46 5.44 -9.95
CA LEU A 186 23.05 5.62 -8.56
C LEU A 186 23.62 6.87 -7.92
N THR A 187 24.78 7.35 -8.40
CA THR A 187 25.43 8.54 -7.87
C THR A 187 25.00 9.81 -8.61
N THR A 188 24.85 9.75 -9.94
CA THR A 188 24.60 10.92 -10.80
C THR A 188 23.12 11.17 -11.07
N ALA A 189 22.31 10.11 -11.18
CA ALA A 189 20.87 10.23 -11.49
C ALA A 189 20.08 10.99 -10.41
N TRP A 190 20.60 11.03 -9.18
CA TRP A 190 19.94 11.66 -8.05
C TRP A 190 20.48 13.07 -7.71
N SER A 191 21.64 13.42 -8.23
CA SER A 191 22.21 14.74 -8.02
C SER A 191 21.52 15.74 -8.95
N ASP A 192 20.80 16.69 -8.37
CA ASP A 192 20.02 17.73 -9.09
C ASP A 192 18.91 17.16 -9.99
N ALA A 193 18.53 15.89 -9.79
CA ALA A 193 17.49 15.21 -10.55
C ALA A 193 16.14 15.23 -9.83
N TRP A 194 15.08 14.84 -10.53
CA TRP A 194 13.73 14.79 -9.99
C TRP A 194 13.61 13.82 -8.79
N GLU A 195 14.40 12.75 -8.76
CA GLU A 195 14.44 11.79 -7.67
C GLU A 195 14.80 12.43 -6.34
N GLU A 196 15.80 13.32 -6.33
CA GLU A 196 16.18 14.06 -5.11
C GLU A 196 15.05 14.97 -4.66
N ALA A 197 14.47 15.76 -5.56
CA ALA A 197 13.39 16.69 -5.24
C ALA A 197 12.15 15.98 -4.68
N VAL A 198 11.76 14.85 -5.29
CA VAL A 198 10.63 14.04 -4.83
C VAL A 198 10.95 13.39 -3.49
N THR A 199 12.14 12.84 -3.31
CA THR A 199 12.58 12.23 -2.06
C THR A 199 12.60 13.24 -0.93
N GLN A 200 13.17 14.43 -1.14
CA GLN A 200 13.17 15.51 -0.15
C GLN A 200 11.74 15.86 0.29
N ARG A 201 10.84 16.02 -0.66
CA ARG A 201 9.43 16.33 -0.37
C ARG A 201 8.73 15.22 0.39
N THR A 202 9.02 13.98 0.07
CA THR A 202 8.32 12.81 0.62
C THR A 202 8.82 12.44 2.02
N LEU A 203 10.12 12.62 2.30
CA LEU A 203 10.73 12.29 3.59
C LEU A 203 10.53 13.37 4.67
N THR A 204 9.74 14.42 4.42
CA THR A 204 9.44 15.48 5.41
C THR A 204 8.31 15.12 6.39
N THR A 205 7.83 13.89 6.38
CA THR A 205 6.82 13.40 7.34
C THR A 205 7.43 13.14 8.72
N GLN A 206 6.60 13.12 9.75
CA GLN A 206 7.05 12.90 11.13
C GLN A 206 7.79 11.56 11.30
N PHE A 207 7.32 10.51 10.63
CA PHE A 207 7.96 9.20 10.63
C PHE A 207 8.28 8.75 9.21
N VAL A 208 9.50 8.29 9.02
CA VAL A 208 9.94 7.60 7.81
C VAL A 208 10.30 6.18 8.19
N VAL A 209 9.57 5.21 7.66
CA VAL A 209 9.75 3.80 7.94
C VAL A 209 10.45 3.15 6.76
N PHE A 210 11.63 2.61 6.98
CA PHE A 210 12.44 1.90 6.01
C PHE A 210 12.24 0.39 6.19
N ALA A 211 11.63 -0.28 5.22
CA ALA A 211 11.30 -1.71 5.31
C ALA A 211 11.90 -2.52 4.17
N GLY A 212 12.54 -3.66 4.53
CA GLY A 212 13.08 -4.60 3.55
C GLY A 212 14.26 -4.06 2.73
N LEU A 213 15.05 -3.17 3.31
CA LEU A 213 16.26 -2.59 2.70
C LEU A 213 17.50 -3.31 3.23
N GLY A 214 18.06 -4.21 2.41
CA GLY A 214 19.25 -5.00 2.76
C GLY A 214 20.58 -4.39 2.33
N SER A 215 20.57 -3.41 1.45
CA SER A 215 21.77 -2.73 0.95
C SER A 215 21.65 -1.21 1.05
N GLU A 216 22.78 -0.52 1.09
CA GLU A 216 22.82 0.92 1.11
C GLU A 216 22.26 1.48 -0.21
N ALA A 217 21.12 2.16 -0.12
CA ALA A 217 20.64 3.03 -1.18
C ALA A 217 21.27 4.42 -0.97
N LYS A 218 22.51 4.58 -1.41
CA LYS A 218 23.43 5.66 -1.02
C LYS A 218 22.82 7.05 -1.08
N VAL A 219 22.14 7.38 -2.16
CA VAL A 219 21.53 8.71 -2.35
C VAL A 219 20.29 8.90 -1.47
N LEU A 220 19.46 7.87 -1.33
CA LEU A 220 18.34 7.92 -0.39
C LEU A 220 18.85 8.15 1.05
N THR A 221 19.89 7.43 1.44
CA THR A 221 20.51 7.53 2.75
C THR A 221 21.10 8.91 2.99
N GLU A 222 21.81 9.46 2.02
CA GLU A 222 22.37 10.83 2.11
C GLU A 222 21.28 11.91 2.16
N THR A 223 20.22 11.75 1.36
CA THR A 223 19.08 12.67 1.39
C THR A 223 18.36 12.60 2.73
N ALA A 224 18.13 11.40 3.26
CA ALA A 224 17.51 11.20 4.57
C ALA A 224 18.38 11.82 5.70
N LYS A 225 19.71 11.68 5.63
CA LYS A 225 20.65 12.32 6.56
C LYS A 225 20.57 13.85 6.50
N LYS A 226 20.57 14.43 5.30
CA LYS A 226 20.44 15.88 5.12
C LYS A 226 19.14 16.38 5.76
N LEU A 227 18.02 15.68 5.50
CA LEU A 227 16.74 16.06 6.07
C LEU A 227 16.70 15.88 7.59
N LYS A 228 17.23 14.80 8.13
CA LYS A 228 17.38 14.59 9.58
C LYS A 228 18.18 15.73 10.22
N THR A 229 19.27 16.16 9.58
CA THR A 229 20.09 17.28 10.05
C THR A 229 19.33 18.62 10.00
N MET A 230 18.58 18.88 8.93
CA MET A 230 17.83 20.12 8.74
C MET A 230 16.58 20.22 9.63
N LEU A 231 15.86 19.13 9.78
CA LEU A 231 14.57 19.07 10.49
C LEU A 231 14.73 18.61 11.95
N GLY A 232 15.90 18.12 12.33
CA GLY A 232 16.21 17.67 13.68
C GLY A 232 15.28 16.56 14.14
N HIS A 233 14.78 16.69 15.39
CA HIS A 233 13.87 15.71 15.99
C HIS A 233 12.45 15.71 15.40
N SER A 234 12.18 16.55 14.41
CA SER A 234 10.86 16.59 13.75
C SER A 234 10.61 15.40 12.83
N VAL A 235 11.65 14.68 12.44
CA VAL A 235 11.57 13.46 11.61
C VAL A 235 12.24 12.31 12.35
N SER A 236 11.50 11.22 12.53
CA SER A 236 12.00 9.99 13.12
C SER A 236 12.16 8.91 12.05
N ALA A 237 13.34 8.32 11.96
CA ALA A 237 13.63 7.18 11.07
C ALA A 237 13.46 5.88 11.85
N ILE A 238 12.69 4.95 11.29
CA ILE A 238 12.47 3.60 11.84
C ILE A 238 12.89 2.59 10.78
N GLN A 239 13.63 1.56 11.17
CA GLN A 239 13.95 0.44 10.29
C GLN A 239 13.15 -0.80 10.68
N VAL A 240 12.60 -1.47 9.67
CA VAL A 240 11.84 -2.73 9.78
C VAL A 240 12.57 -3.81 9.00
N ASP A 241 13.10 -4.79 9.71
CA ASP A 241 13.82 -5.91 9.12
C ASP A 241 13.66 -7.14 10.03
N PRO A 242 13.42 -8.35 9.50
CA PRO A 242 13.26 -9.55 10.32
C PRO A 242 14.58 -10.09 10.91
N THR A 243 15.73 -9.55 10.50
CA THR A 243 17.02 -9.94 11.04
C THR A 243 17.31 -9.25 12.37
N PRO A 244 18.06 -9.85 13.28
CA PRO A 244 18.46 -9.19 14.53
C PRO A 244 19.21 -7.88 14.29
N PHE A 245 19.00 -6.91 15.20
CA PHE A 245 19.73 -5.65 15.18
C PHE A 245 21.24 -5.89 15.15
N GLY A 246 21.90 -5.28 14.19
CA GLY A 246 23.33 -5.44 13.98
C GLY A 246 23.86 -4.35 13.06
N PRO A 247 25.20 -4.27 12.92
CA PRO A 247 25.83 -3.28 12.06
C PRO A 247 25.54 -3.59 10.59
N SER A 248 24.44 -3.02 10.05
CA SER A 248 24.21 -2.94 8.62
C SER A 248 24.73 -1.60 8.09
N GLU A 249 25.16 -1.57 6.83
CA GLU A 249 25.57 -0.33 6.19
C GLU A 249 24.45 0.71 6.20
N PHE A 250 23.22 0.27 6.02
CA PHE A 250 22.04 1.13 6.02
C PHE A 250 21.73 1.71 7.41
N SER A 251 21.68 0.86 8.46
CA SER A 251 21.43 1.31 9.84
C SER A 251 22.49 2.27 10.34
N ALA A 252 23.77 1.95 10.06
CA ALA A 252 24.90 2.80 10.41
C ALA A 252 24.85 4.14 9.68
N ALA A 253 24.50 4.13 8.41
CA ALA A 253 24.42 5.32 7.59
C ALA A 253 23.33 6.29 8.06
N LEU A 254 22.20 5.81 8.53
CA LEU A 254 21.10 6.62 9.06
C LEU A 254 21.17 6.82 10.58
N GLU A 255 22.18 6.25 11.24
CA GLU A 255 22.29 6.27 12.71
C GLU A 255 21.01 5.77 13.38
N ILE A 256 20.48 4.66 12.88
CA ILE A 256 19.28 4.02 13.45
C ILE A 256 19.67 3.45 14.82
N ALA A 257 19.04 3.94 15.87
CA ALA A 257 19.19 3.42 17.23
C ALA A 257 18.45 2.08 17.38
N GLU A 258 18.84 1.28 18.38
CA GLU A 258 18.25 -0.04 18.63
C GLU A 258 16.74 0.03 18.90
N ASP A 259 16.27 1.06 19.59
CA ASP A 259 14.85 1.32 19.87
C ASP A 259 14.03 1.78 18.62
N ALA A 260 14.72 2.23 17.57
CA ALA A 260 14.15 2.58 16.27
C ALA A 260 14.31 1.45 15.24
N TYR A 261 14.86 0.31 15.63
CA TYR A 261 14.99 -0.88 14.81
C TYR A 261 13.97 -1.93 15.25
N LEU A 262 13.09 -2.35 14.36
CA LEU A 262 12.04 -3.31 14.63
C LEU A 262 12.37 -4.65 13.96
N GLU A 263 12.70 -5.65 14.78
CA GLU A 263 12.99 -7.02 14.33
C GLU A 263 11.70 -7.74 13.93
N ILE A 264 11.09 -7.30 12.84
CA ILE A 264 9.80 -7.81 12.38
C ILE A 264 9.76 -7.84 10.84
N GLY A 265 9.05 -8.82 10.28
CA GLY A 265 8.81 -8.91 8.84
C GLY A 265 7.83 -7.85 8.35
N TRP A 266 7.94 -7.50 7.06
CA TRP A 266 7.10 -6.49 6.41
C TRP A 266 5.59 -6.70 6.61
N CYS A 267 5.11 -7.93 6.37
CA CYS A 267 3.67 -8.24 6.49
C CYS A 267 3.17 -8.10 7.92
N ASP A 268 3.95 -8.57 8.90
CA ASP A 268 3.58 -8.48 10.32
C ASP A 268 3.66 -7.05 10.83
N PHE A 269 4.66 -6.28 10.39
CA PHE A 269 4.74 -4.85 10.67
C PHE A 269 3.48 -4.12 10.17
N MET A 270 3.13 -4.32 8.91
CA MET A 270 1.96 -3.68 8.32
C MET A 270 0.65 -4.14 8.96
N ALA A 271 0.55 -5.40 9.36
CA ALA A 271 -0.59 -5.91 10.11
C ALA A 271 -0.75 -5.19 11.46
N ARG A 272 0.34 -5.03 12.22
CA ARG A 272 0.31 -4.31 13.52
C ARG A 272 0.00 -2.83 13.34
N LEU A 273 0.62 -2.17 12.36
CA LEU A 273 0.38 -0.76 12.04
C LEU A 273 -1.07 -0.53 11.60
N GLY A 274 -1.56 -1.36 10.68
CA GLY A 274 -2.92 -1.29 10.16
C GLY A 274 -3.98 -1.61 11.22
N ASN A 275 -3.71 -2.58 12.10
CA ASN A 275 -4.63 -2.97 13.16
C ASN A 275 -5.00 -1.78 14.06
N ARG A 276 -4.03 -0.93 14.38
CA ARG A 276 -4.27 0.28 15.19
C ARG A 276 -5.33 1.19 14.57
N VAL A 277 -5.26 1.39 13.26
CA VAL A 277 -6.23 2.22 12.52
C VAL A 277 -7.57 1.51 12.40
N LEU A 278 -7.56 0.23 12.03
CA LEU A 278 -8.77 -0.51 11.70
C LEU A 278 -9.62 -0.85 12.92
N ILE A 279 -9.03 -1.08 14.10
CA ILE A 279 -9.77 -1.26 15.35
C ILE A 279 -10.63 -0.02 15.64
N GLU A 280 -10.07 1.17 15.52
CA GLU A 280 -10.82 2.42 15.75
C GLU A 280 -11.96 2.58 14.74
N HIS A 281 -11.72 2.19 13.50
CA HIS A 281 -12.72 2.26 12.43
C HIS A 281 -13.86 1.26 12.62
N ILE A 282 -13.58 0.04 13.02
CA ILE A 282 -14.59 -0.97 13.34
C ILE A 282 -15.42 -0.51 14.54
N ALA A 283 -14.78 0.03 15.58
CA ALA A 283 -15.48 0.57 16.73
C ALA A 283 -16.41 1.74 16.35
N ALA A 284 -15.95 2.65 15.48
CA ALA A 284 -16.76 3.75 14.97
C ALA A 284 -17.94 3.24 14.12
N LEU A 285 -17.73 2.21 13.30
CA LEU A 285 -18.79 1.61 12.50
C LEU A 285 -19.85 0.94 13.38
N ARG A 286 -19.44 0.15 14.40
CA ARG A 286 -20.37 -0.45 15.39
C ARG A 286 -21.20 0.60 16.12
N LYS A 287 -20.56 1.71 16.56
CA LYS A 287 -21.27 2.84 17.16
C LYS A 287 -22.30 3.46 16.23
N SER A 288 -21.94 3.59 14.96
CA SER A 288 -22.84 4.14 13.91
C SER A 288 -24.02 3.21 13.62
N PHE A 289 -23.82 1.90 13.63
CA PHE A 289 -24.90 0.91 13.53
C PHE A 289 -25.87 1.04 14.70
N ALA A 290 -25.36 1.03 15.94
CA ALA A 290 -26.19 1.16 17.14
C ALA A 290 -27.02 2.45 17.15
N ALA A 291 -26.43 3.58 16.73
CA ALA A 291 -27.15 4.85 16.62
C ALA A 291 -28.23 4.79 15.52
N ALA A 292 -27.93 4.22 14.36
CA ALA A 292 -28.88 4.14 13.27
C ALA A 292 -30.03 3.15 13.54
N GLU A 293 -29.82 2.11 14.35
CA GLU A 293 -30.86 1.19 14.81
C GLU A 293 -31.83 1.86 15.79
N GLN A 294 -31.31 2.71 16.70
CA GLN A 294 -32.13 3.45 17.65
C GLN A 294 -33.10 4.46 16.98
N ASP A 295 -32.72 4.97 15.81
CA ASP A 295 -33.54 5.93 15.04
C ASP A 295 -34.62 5.27 14.20
N ARG A 296 -34.71 3.94 14.19
CA ARG A 296 -35.66 3.17 13.39
C ARG A 296 -36.64 2.37 14.27
N ASP A 297 -37.94 2.52 14.01
CA ASP A 297 -39.03 1.77 14.65
C ASP A 297 -39.11 0.32 14.13
N GLY A 298 -38.04 -0.46 14.18
CA GLY A 298 -38.06 -1.83 13.67
C GLY A 298 -36.94 -2.70 14.25
N ASN A 299 -37.26 -3.99 14.44
CA ASN A 299 -36.31 -5.02 14.82
C ASN A 299 -35.37 -5.38 13.64
N PHE A 300 -34.48 -4.45 13.25
CA PHE A 300 -33.48 -4.75 12.23
C PHE A 300 -32.18 -5.15 12.93
N GLU A 301 -31.80 -6.40 12.77
CA GLU A 301 -30.57 -6.93 13.39
C GLU A 301 -29.36 -6.65 12.48
N SER A 302 -28.55 -5.68 12.84
CA SER A 302 -27.20 -5.48 12.26
C SER A 302 -26.24 -6.59 12.67
N ALA A 303 -26.66 -7.48 13.58
CA ALA A 303 -25.82 -8.52 14.17
C ALA A 303 -25.15 -9.43 13.12
N ASP A 304 -25.84 -9.73 12.02
CA ASP A 304 -25.29 -10.58 10.96
C ASP A 304 -24.19 -9.91 10.16
N ILE A 305 -24.39 -8.67 9.76
CA ILE A 305 -23.35 -7.87 9.06
C ILE A 305 -22.15 -7.64 9.96
N LEU A 306 -22.38 -7.31 11.23
CA LEU A 306 -21.29 -7.15 12.21
C LEU A 306 -20.51 -8.46 12.42
N ARG A 307 -21.19 -9.61 12.48
CA ARG A 307 -20.52 -10.93 12.53
C ARG A 307 -19.69 -11.21 11.27
N GLN A 308 -20.20 -10.85 10.10
CA GLN A 308 -19.44 -10.99 8.84
C GLN A 308 -18.21 -10.11 8.83
N LEU A 309 -18.32 -8.84 9.26
CA LEU A 309 -17.18 -7.93 9.40
C LEU A 309 -16.14 -8.45 10.41
N ASP A 310 -16.59 -9.02 11.53
CA ASP A 310 -15.70 -9.60 12.55
C ASP A 310 -15.00 -10.89 12.06
N ALA A 311 -15.63 -11.63 11.16
CA ALA A 311 -15.03 -12.81 10.54
C ALA A 311 -14.02 -12.45 9.43
N MET A 312 -14.06 -11.22 8.90
CA MET A 312 -13.11 -10.77 7.90
C MET A 312 -11.77 -10.46 8.54
N GLY A 313 -10.70 -10.89 7.90
CA GLY A 313 -9.35 -10.54 8.32
C GLY A 313 -9.03 -9.05 8.07
N LEU A 314 -8.00 -8.58 8.75
CA LEU A 314 -7.55 -7.18 8.71
C LEU A 314 -7.39 -6.61 7.30
N VAL A 315 -6.82 -7.39 6.37
CA VAL A 315 -6.59 -6.98 4.98
C VAL A 315 -7.92 -6.72 4.26
N ALA A 316 -8.90 -7.61 4.45
CA ALA A 316 -10.21 -7.47 3.83
C ALA A 316 -10.93 -6.22 4.34
N VAL A 317 -10.93 -5.97 5.65
CA VAL A 317 -11.54 -4.76 6.25
C VAL A 317 -10.87 -3.48 5.74
N GLY A 318 -9.54 -3.47 5.61
CA GLY A 318 -8.82 -2.34 5.00
C GLY A 318 -9.23 -2.12 3.54
N GLY A 319 -9.33 -3.18 2.76
CA GLY A 319 -9.81 -3.14 1.39
C GLY A 319 -11.25 -2.64 1.25
N LEU A 320 -12.15 -3.09 2.13
CA LEU A 320 -13.54 -2.63 2.18
C LEU A 320 -13.63 -1.12 2.37
N ARG A 321 -12.92 -0.59 3.37
CA ARG A 321 -12.92 0.85 3.63
C ARG A 321 -12.44 1.66 2.44
N ALA A 322 -11.34 1.21 1.83
CA ALA A 322 -10.82 1.84 0.63
C ALA A 322 -11.86 1.87 -0.50
N ARG A 323 -12.61 0.79 -0.70
CA ARG A 323 -13.62 0.69 -1.75
C ARG A 323 -14.91 1.45 -1.44
N TRP A 324 -15.31 1.54 -0.17
CA TRP A 324 -16.50 2.29 0.20
C TRP A 324 -16.37 3.80 0.00
N MET A 325 -15.16 4.33 -0.09
CA MET A 325 -14.96 5.74 -0.42
C MET A 325 -15.07 6.00 -1.92
N LEU A 326 -15.99 6.85 -2.33
CA LEU A 326 -16.14 7.28 -3.73
C LEU A 326 -14.94 8.08 -4.20
N SER A 327 -14.43 8.95 -3.34
CA SER A 327 -13.24 9.76 -3.60
C SER A 327 -12.38 9.83 -2.35
N PRO A 328 -11.06 9.86 -2.46
CA PRO A 328 -10.20 10.19 -1.35
C PRO A 328 -10.57 11.61 -0.88
N GLY A 329 -10.86 11.73 0.39
CA GLY A 329 -11.05 13.00 1.06
C GLY A 329 -9.91 13.25 2.04
N PRO A 330 -9.86 14.40 2.72
CA PRO A 330 -9.00 14.56 3.87
C PRO A 330 -9.23 13.40 4.85
N TYR A 331 -8.16 12.80 5.35
CA TYR A 331 -8.21 11.63 6.24
C TYR A 331 -9.11 11.86 7.45
N GLU A 332 -9.03 13.05 8.06
CA GLU A 332 -9.88 13.45 9.18
C GLU A 332 -11.38 13.38 8.83
N THR A 333 -11.73 13.84 7.63
CA THR A 333 -13.11 13.80 7.16
C THR A 333 -13.59 12.36 6.96
N ALA A 334 -12.80 11.55 6.27
CA ALA A 334 -13.14 10.15 6.00
C ALA A 334 -13.28 9.33 7.30
N ARG A 335 -12.42 9.55 8.30
CA ARG A 335 -12.48 8.90 9.59
C ARG A 335 -13.79 9.15 10.33
N ASN A 336 -14.34 10.35 10.23
CA ASN A 336 -15.52 10.76 10.99
C ASN A 336 -16.85 10.41 10.32
N TRP A 337 -16.96 10.57 9.01
CA TRP A 337 -18.24 10.40 8.31
C TRP A 337 -18.45 9.02 7.68
N LEU A 338 -17.38 8.36 7.20
CA LEU A 338 -17.52 7.10 6.48
C LEU A 338 -18.27 6.02 7.29
N PRO A 339 -17.98 5.80 8.60
CA PRO A 339 -18.70 4.80 9.38
C PRO A 339 -20.21 5.07 9.44
N THR A 340 -20.62 6.32 9.55
CA THR A 340 -22.05 6.71 9.63
C THR A 340 -22.79 6.39 8.34
N TYR A 341 -22.23 6.79 7.21
CA TYR A 341 -22.89 6.57 5.91
C TYR A 341 -22.87 5.10 5.49
N VAL A 342 -21.79 4.38 5.76
CA VAL A 342 -21.72 2.94 5.52
C VAL A 342 -22.76 2.20 6.38
N ALA A 343 -22.89 2.53 7.67
CA ALA A 343 -23.89 1.92 8.54
C ALA A 343 -25.32 2.16 8.03
N GLN A 344 -25.61 3.39 7.58
CA GLN A 344 -26.93 3.73 7.03
C GLN A 344 -27.28 2.93 5.78
N ILE A 345 -26.32 2.77 4.85
CA ILE A 345 -26.53 1.95 3.64
C ILE A 345 -26.72 0.49 4.00
N LEU A 346 -25.81 -0.07 4.77
CA LEU A 346 -25.85 -1.50 5.11
C LEU A 346 -27.13 -1.86 5.87
N LEU A 347 -27.56 -1.03 6.82
CA LEU A 347 -28.87 -1.21 7.47
C LEU A 347 -30.05 -1.11 6.51
N GLY A 348 -29.98 -0.20 5.54
CA GLY A 348 -30.99 -0.10 4.48
C GLY A 348 -31.08 -1.37 3.66
N LEU A 349 -29.94 -1.94 3.28
CA LEU A 349 -29.87 -3.18 2.51
C LEU A 349 -30.34 -4.39 3.33
N VAL A 350 -29.94 -4.49 4.61
CA VAL A 350 -30.42 -5.55 5.52
C VAL A 350 -31.93 -5.45 5.73
N SER A 351 -32.46 -4.24 5.92
CA SER A 351 -33.90 -4.01 6.04
C SER A 351 -34.67 -4.44 4.79
N MET A 352 -34.13 -4.14 3.61
CA MET A 352 -34.71 -4.56 2.33
C MET A 352 -34.72 -6.09 2.19
N ALA A 353 -33.62 -6.74 2.54
CA ALA A 353 -33.49 -8.19 2.52
C ALA A 353 -34.50 -8.87 3.48
N SER A 354 -34.63 -8.34 4.70
CA SER A 354 -35.60 -8.86 5.68
C SER A 354 -37.04 -8.78 5.20
N ILE A 355 -37.43 -7.71 4.47
CA ILE A 355 -38.79 -7.57 3.90
C ILE A 355 -38.99 -8.57 2.73
N THR A 356 -37.96 -8.91 2.01
CA THR A 356 -38.02 -9.78 0.82
C THR A 356 -37.63 -11.22 1.09
N ASP A 357 -37.34 -11.58 2.35
CA ASP A 357 -36.89 -12.93 2.78
C ASP A 357 -35.64 -13.42 2.04
N LEU A 358 -34.65 -12.51 1.95
CA LEU A 358 -33.35 -12.77 1.31
C LEU A 358 -32.23 -12.80 2.34
N ASP A 359 -31.27 -13.69 2.13
CA ASP A 359 -30.01 -13.69 2.87
C ASP A 359 -29.07 -12.59 2.35
N VAL A 360 -28.35 -11.92 3.26
CA VAL A 360 -27.39 -10.87 2.94
C VAL A 360 -25.97 -11.34 3.17
N VAL A 361 -25.12 -11.21 2.15
CA VAL A 361 -23.69 -11.52 2.25
C VAL A 361 -22.88 -10.27 1.90
N LEU A 362 -22.06 -9.83 2.84
CA LEU A 362 -21.06 -8.77 2.62
C LEU A 362 -19.77 -9.41 2.11
N CYS A 363 -19.41 -9.09 0.87
CA CYS A 363 -18.18 -9.56 0.25
C CYS A 363 -16.99 -8.70 0.63
N ASP A 364 -15.78 -9.25 0.61
CA ASP A 364 -14.52 -8.58 0.94
C ASP A 364 -14.12 -7.48 -0.06
N ASP A 365 -14.78 -7.43 -1.21
CA ASP A 365 -14.62 -6.39 -2.23
C ASP A 365 -15.63 -5.24 -2.13
N GLY A 366 -16.41 -5.17 -1.04
CA GLY A 366 -17.35 -4.08 -0.76
C GLY A 366 -18.71 -4.21 -1.44
N VAL A 367 -18.99 -5.37 -2.04
CA VAL A 367 -20.30 -5.69 -2.62
C VAL A 367 -21.17 -6.37 -1.58
N VAL A 368 -22.45 -6.06 -1.58
CA VAL A 368 -23.49 -6.75 -0.83
C VAL A 368 -24.29 -7.63 -1.79
N GLU A 369 -24.33 -8.92 -1.54
CA GLU A 369 -25.06 -9.91 -2.32
C GLU A 369 -26.34 -10.34 -1.60
N PHE A 370 -27.42 -10.48 -2.36
CA PHE A 370 -28.71 -10.98 -1.91
C PHE A 370 -28.95 -12.38 -2.47
N TRP A 371 -29.22 -13.31 -1.58
CA TRP A 371 -29.38 -14.72 -1.93
C TRP A 371 -30.75 -15.25 -1.51
N SER A 372 -31.32 -16.17 -2.28
CA SER A 372 -32.51 -16.92 -1.93
C SER A 372 -32.29 -18.41 -2.26
N SER A 373 -32.46 -19.28 -1.26
CA SER A 373 -32.34 -20.74 -1.44
C SER A 373 -31.05 -21.18 -2.14
N GLY A 374 -29.94 -20.47 -1.90
CA GLY A 374 -28.64 -20.76 -2.51
C GLY A 374 -28.44 -20.19 -3.93
N GLU A 375 -29.38 -19.41 -4.44
CA GLU A 375 -29.28 -18.70 -5.72
C GLU A 375 -29.01 -17.21 -5.47
N LEU A 376 -28.05 -16.63 -6.21
CA LEU A 376 -27.76 -15.20 -6.17
C LEU A 376 -28.85 -14.45 -6.92
N ILE A 377 -29.57 -13.58 -6.22
CA ILE A 377 -30.67 -12.79 -6.76
C ILE A 377 -30.18 -11.45 -7.29
N SER A 378 -29.34 -10.75 -6.53
CA SER A 378 -28.73 -9.51 -6.99
C SER A 378 -27.45 -9.16 -6.25
N SER A 379 -26.64 -8.23 -6.80
CA SER A 379 -25.41 -7.75 -6.19
C SER A 379 -25.33 -6.22 -6.25
N TRP A 380 -24.97 -5.60 -5.13
CA TRP A 380 -25.01 -4.17 -4.93
C TRP A 380 -23.64 -3.66 -4.45
N GLY A 381 -23.03 -2.76 -5.21
CA GLY A 381 -21.85 -2.03 -4.78
C GLY A 381 -22.23 -0.92 -3.77
N VAL A 382 -21.45 -0.78 -2.71
CA VAL A 382 -21.63 0.26 -1.70
C VAL A 382 -20.54 1.32 -1.85
N VAL A 383 -20.92 2.58 -1.96
CA VAL A 383 -19.98 3.70 -1.99
C VAL A 383 -20.50 4.88 -1.19
N CYS A 384 -19.59 5.61 -0.55
CA CYS A 384 -19.89 6.78 0.26
C CYS A 384 -19.01 7.96 -0.18
N SER A 385 -19.57 9.16 -0.16
CA SER A 385 -18.86 10.38 -0.48
C SER A 385 -18.85 11.36 0.68
N ALA A 386 -17.70 11.98 0.94
CA ALA A 386 -17.58 13.06 1.92
C ALA A 386 -17.89 14.40 1.27
N GLY A 387 -18.70 15.19 1.97
CA GLY A 387 -18.90 16.60 1.63
C GLY A 387 -19.96 16.87 0.55
N ARG A 388 -20.04 18.13 0.15
CA ARG A 388 -20.97 18.60 -0.87
C ARG A 388 -20.50 18.14 -2.25
N TRP A 389 -21.32 17.37 -2.93
CA TRP A 389 -21.04 16.92 -4.29
C TRP A 389 -22.11 17.40 -5.27
N LYS A 390 -21.67 17.70 -6.48
CA LYS A 390 -22.59 17.96 -7.61
C LYS A 390 -22.97 16.61 -8.20
N TRP A 391 -24.26 16.37 -8.40
CA TRP A 391 -24.77 15.09 -8.92
C TRP A 391 -24.02 14.62 -10.17
N GLY A 392 -23.80 15.49 -11.16
CA GLY A 392 -23.09 15.11 -12.37
C GLY A 392 -21.66 14.61 -12.18
N SER A 393 -20.93 15.10 -11.17
CA SER A 393 -19.57 14.57 -10.85
C SER A 393 -19.64 13.24 -10.12
N VAL A 394 -20.67 12.99 -9.33
CA VAL A 394 -20.90 11.67 -8.71
C VAL A 394 -21.35 10.67 -9.75
N GLU A 395 -22.27 11.05 -10.62
CA GLU A 395 -22.76 10.18 -11.68
C GLU A 395 -21.63 9.71 -12.60
N ALA A 396 -20.75 10.60 -13.05
CA ALA A 396 -19.59 10.24 -13.86
C ALA A 396 -18.69 9.23 -13.13
N ARG A 397 -18.37 9.47 -11.85
CA ARG A 397 -17.56 8.55 -11.05
C ARG A 397 -18.25 7.22 -10.76
N VAL A 398 -19.56 7.23 -10.52
CA VAL A 398 -20.35 6.00 -10.32
C VAL A 398 -20.39 5.18 -11.61
N GLN A 399 -20.45 5.81 -12.79
CA GLN A 399 -20.34 5.10 -14.07
C GLN A 399 -18.96 4.48 -14.30
N GLU A 400 -17.89 5.06 -13.77
CA GLU A 400 -16.54 4.47 -13.77
C GLU A 400 -16.40 3.34 -12.73
N TYR A 401 -17.21 3.32 -11.69
CA TYR A 401 -17.13 2.40 -10.56
C TYR A 401 -17.25 0.92 -10.93
N PRO A 402 -18.07 0.48 -11.89
CA PRO A 402 -18.10 -0.91 -12.32
C PRO A 402 -16.72 -1.44 -12.73
N SER A 403 -15.79 -0.55 -13.12
CA SER A 403 -14.42 -0.94 -13.40
C SER A 403 -13.70 -1.52 -12.18
N ARG A 404 -14.04 -1.11 -10.96
CA ARG A 404 -13.47 -1.62 -9.70
C ARG A 404 -13.87 -3.06 -9.40
N TRP A 405 -14.98 -3.52 -9.98
CA TRP A 405 -15.49 -4.88 -9.82
C TRP A 405 -15.41 -5.72 -11.10
N ARG A 406 -14.63 -5.28 -12.11
CA ARG A 406 -14.49 -6.00 -13.40
C ARG A 406 -14.05 -7.44 -13.28
N ASN A 407 -13.30 -7.74 -12.23
CA ASN A 407 -12.75 -9.09 -12.01
C ASN A 407 -13.72 -10.00 -11.23
N ARG A 408 -14.90 -9.51 -10.88
CA ARG A 408 -15.92 -10.37 -10.27
C ARG A 408 -16.45 -11.37 -11.27
N ARG A 409 -16.70 -12.58 -10.77
CA ARG A 409 -17.37 -13.64 -11.54
C ARG A 409 -18.82 -13.26 -11.88
N VAL A 410 -19.45 -12.50 -11.00
CA VAL A 410 -20.81 -11.97 -11.18
C VAL A 410 -20.73 -10.45 -11.25
N PRO A 411 -21.27 -9.81 -12.28
CA PRO A 411 -21.27 -8.35 -12.41
C PRO A 411 -22.03 -7.69 -11.26
N VAL A 412 -21.58 -6.50 -10.86
CA VAL A 412 -22.36 -5.64 -9.94
C VAL A 412 -23.42 -4.93 -10.77
N GLU A 413 -24.69 -5.18 -10.43
CA GLU A 413 -25.83 -4.66 -11.19
C GLU A 413 -26.25 -3.28 -10.71
N ASN A 414 -26.05 -3.00 -9.43
CA ASN A 414 -26.51 -1.76 -8.80
C ASN A 414 -25.41 -1.16 -7.93
N VAL A 415 -25.39 0.16 -7.80
CA VAL A 415 -24.49 0.88 -6.89
C VAL A 415 -25.32 1.78 -5.98
N MET A 416 -25.21 1.56 -4.68
CA MET A 416 -25.83 2.42 -3.68
C MET A 416 -24.84 3.49 -3.22
N VAL A 417 -25.24 4.75 -3.32
CA VAL A 417 -24.39 5.89 -2.95
C VAL A 417 -25.03 6.61 -1.76
N SER A 418 -24.23 6.84 -0.70
CA SER A 418 -24.60 7.72 0.41
C SER A 418 -23.53 8.80 0.62
N GLY A 419 -23.97 9.94 1.13
CA GLY A 419 -23.09 11.06 1.44
C GLY A 419 -23.86 12.30 1.87
N ALA A 420 -23.14 13.32 2.33
CA ALA A 420 -23.76 14.61 2.66
C ALA A 420 -24.27 15.27 1.36
N ALA A 421 -25.57 15.24 1.16
CA ALA A 421 -26.20 15.97 0.06
C ALA A 421 -25.95 17.47 0.25
N GLY A 422 -25.21 18.09 -0.65
CA GLY A 422 -25.20 19.54 -0.77
C GLY A 422 -26.59 19.97 -1.20
N VAL A 423 -27.18 20.95 -0.51
CA VAL A 423 -28.41 21.63 -1.00
C VAL A 423 -28.11 22.06 -2.44
N PRO A 424 -28.94 21.68 -3.45
CA PRO A 424 -28.74 22.16 -4.80
C PRO A 424 -28.76 23.67 -4.74
N SER A 425 -27.68 24.35 -5.11
CA SER A 425 -27.74 25.78 -5.39
C SER A 425 -28.66 25.95 -6.59
N ARG A 426 -29.82 26.56 -6.36
CA ARG A 426 -30.72 27.02 -7.40
C ARG A 426 -30.01 27.97 -8.35
#